data_56e4f537ef7ea5f49b2704ba4288a4ae
#
_entry.id   56e4f537ef7ea5f49b2704ba4288a4ae
#
_cell.length_a   1.000
_cell.length_b   1.000
_cell.length_c   1.000
_cell.angle_alpha   90.00
_cell.angle_beta   90.00
_cell.angle_gamma   90.00
#
_symmetry.space_group_name_H-M   'P 1'
#
loop_
_entity.id
_entity.type
_entity.pdbx_description
1 polymer ?
#
loop_
_entity_poly.entity_id
_entity_poly.type
_entity_poly.pdbx_seq_one_letter_code
_entity_poly.pdbx_strand_id
1 'polypeptide(L)'
;MFKQILVPIDGSATASLAVSKAIGLAQAFGSTVTAIYVIDPYPFTGVGTEFAYGQDQYLAVAKAEAATSLEAARATLQAAGVNAGALVVDGHSVHRSILETAQSIGADLIVMGSHGRRGIEKLV
;
A
#
# COMPACT_ATOMS: atom_id res chain seq x y z
N MET A 1 12.51 -18.50 -3.90
CA MET A 1 12.75 -17.56 -4.99
C MET A 1 12.26 -16.16 -4.61
N PHE A 2 10.99 -15.93 -4.51
CA PHE A 2 10.52 -14.62 -4.03
C PHE A 2 10.37 -14.71 -2.53
N LYS A 3 11.28 -14.09 -1.80
CA LYS A 3 11.25 -14.16 -0.35
C LYS A 3 10.45 -13.03 0.27
N GLN A 4 10.45 -11.86 -0.35
CA GLN A 4 9.78 -10.69 0.18
C GLN A 4 8.97 -10.04 -0.92
N ILE A 5 7.67 -10.01 -0.75
CA ILE A 5 6.76 -9.43 -1.72
C ILE A 5 6.15 -8.16 -1.14
N LEU A 6 6.15 -7.09 -1.92
CA LEU A 6 5.53 -5.83 -1.53
C LEU A 6 4.24 -5.66 -2.30
N VAL A 7 3.16 -5.33 -1.62
CA VAL A 7 1.86 -5.13 -2.23
C VAL A 7 1.33 -3.76 -1.88
N PRO A 8 1.38 -2.80 -2.81
CA PRO A 8 0.76 -1.50 -2.58
C PRO A 8 -0.75 -1.63 -2.61
N ILE A 9 -1.41 -1.01 -1.64
CA ILE A 9 -2.86 -1.00 -1.59
C ILE A 9 -3.35 0.43 -1.43
N ASP A 10 -4.56 0.69 -1.90
CA ASP A 10 -5.16 2.02 -1.82
C ASP A 10 -6.65 1.92 -1.45
N GLY A 11 -7.07 0.77 -0.98
CA GLY A 11 -8.46 0.56 -0.61
C GLY A 11 -9.38 0.20 -1.77
N SER A 12 -8.84 0.09 -2.98
CA SER A 12 -9.66 -0.22 -4.14
C SER A 12 -9.85 -1.72 -4.30
N ALA A 13 -10.80 -2.10 -5.14
CA ALA A 13 -11.07 -3.51 -5.43
C ALA A 13 -9.90 -4.17 -6.15
N THR A 14 -9.21 -3.42 -7.02
CA THR A 14 -8.06 -3.98 -7.72
C THR A 14 -6.90 -4.24 -6.78
N ALA A 15 -6.79 -3.45 -5.72
CA ALA A 15 -5.77 -3.72 -4.71
C ALA A 15 -6.08 -5.03 -3.98
N SER A 16 -7.36 -5.33 -3.74
CA SER A 16 -7.75 -6.59 -3.14
C SER A 16 -7.38 -7.77 -4.04
N LEU A 17 -7.51 -7.60 -5.34
CA LEU A 17 -7.08 -8.63 -6.28
C LEU A 17 -5.58 -8.84 -6.23
N ALA A 18 -4.82 -7.76 -6.05
CA ALA A 18 -3.38 -7.87 -5.91
C ALA A 18 -3.00 -8.65 -4.66
N VAL A 19 -3.71 -8.44 -3.56
CA VAL A 19 -3.49 -9.19 -2.34
C VAL A 19 -3.75 -10.68 -2.58
N SER A 20 -4.82 -11.02 -3.29
CA SER A 20 -5.14 -12.42 -3.61
C SER A 20 -4.04 -13.07 -4.44
N LYS A 21 -3.50 -12.34 -5.41
CA LYS A 21 -2.41 -12.88 -6.21
C LYS A 21 -1.14 -13.07 -5.39
N ALA A 22 -0.88 -12.12 -4.50
CA ALA A 22 0.29 -12.22 -3.63
C ALA A 22 0.18 -13.43 -2.70
N ILE A 23 -1.03 -13.76 -2.25
CA ILE A 23 -1.25 -14.95 -1.44
C ILE A 23 -0.83 -16.20 -2.19
N GLY A 24 -1.27 -16.34 -3.44
CA GLY A 24 -0.91 -17.49 -4.25
C GLY A 24 0.59 -17.63 -4.42
N LEU A 25 1.27 -16.53 -4.69
CA LEU A 25 2.72 -16.54 -4.85
C LEU A 25 3.42 -16.87 -3.55
N ALA A 26 2.96 -16.27 -2.46
CA ALA A 26 3.58 -16.49 -1.16
C ALA A 26 3.43 -17.94 -0.71
N GLN A 27 2.28 -18.55 -0.98
CA GLN A 27 2.07 -19.94 -0.64
C GLN A 27 2.96 -20.84 -1.47
N ALA A 28 3.18 -20.50 -2.73
CA ALA A 28 4.01 -21.31 -3.62
C ALA A 28 5.49 -21.21 -3.25
N PHE A 29 5.95 -20.03 -2.81
CA PHE A 29 7.38 -19.80 -2.59
C PHE A 29 7.77 -19.59 -1.13
N GLY A 30 6.82 -19.65 -0.21
CA GLY A 30 7.11 -19.41 1.20
C GLY A 30 7.50 -17.97 1.49
N SER A 31 6.88 -17.03 0.80
CA SER A 31 7.27 -15.61 0.90
C SER A 31 6.62 -14.92 2.07
N THR A 32 7.26 -13.84 2.52
CA THR A 32 6.63 -12.87 3.41
C THR A 32 6.02 -11.77 2.53
N VAL A 33 4.85 -11.29 2.89
CA VAL A 33 4.18 -10.24 2.13
C VAL A 33 4.03 -9.01 3.01
N THR A 34 4.43 -7.85 2.50
CA THR A 34 4.24 -6.58 3.20
C THR A 34 3.29 -5.73 2.38
N ALA A 35 2.19 -5.33 2.99
CA ALA A 35 1.25 -4.39 2.38
C ALA A 35 1.69 -2.97 2.72
N ILE A 36 1.62 -2.08 1.74
CA ILE A 36 2.02 -0.69 1.95
C ILE A 36 0.89 0.23 1.49
N TYR A 37 0.62 1.25 2.28
CA TYR A 37 -0.34 2.30 1.93
C TYR A 37 0.43 3.61 1.94
N VAL A 38 0.43 4.32 0.82
CA VAL A 38 1.16 5.59 0.70
C VAL A 38 0.18 6.74 0.85
N ILE A 39 0.49 7.66 1.74
CA ILE A 39 -0.30 8.87 1.96
C ILE A 39 0.50 10.05 1.47
N ASP A 40 -0.10 10.88 0.62
CA ASP A 40 0.53 12.11 0.18
C ASP A 40 0.09 13.23 1.12
N PRO A 41 0.98 13.75 1.93
CA PRO A 41 0.62 14.83 2.86
C PRO A 41 0.61 16.21 2.21
N TYR A 42 0.93 16.30 0.93
CA TYR A 42 1.11 17.58 0.25
C TYR A 42 0.01 18.02 -0.70
N PRO A 43 -1.23 17.51 -0.64
CA PRO A 43 -2.26 18.06 -1.51
C PRO A 43 -2.73 19.43 -1.06
N PHE A 44 -2.40 19.85 0.16
CA PHE A 44 -2.73 21.17 0.65
C PHE A 44 -1.51 22.07 0.52
N THR A 45 -1.64 23.13 -0.27
CA THR A 45 -0.51 24.00 -0.56
C THR A 45 -0.77 25.46 -0.16
N GLY A 46 -1.83 25.74 0.57
CA GLY A 46 -2.12 27.09 1.02
C GLY A 46 -1.34 27.48 2.26
N VAL A 47 -1.62 28.67 2.78
CA VAL A 47 -1.01 29.15 3.99
C VAL A 47 -2.09 29.65 4.92
N GLY A 48 -1.81 29.67 6.23
CA GLY A 48 -2.72 30.19 7.22
C GLY A 48 -3.39 29.10 8.02
N THR A 49 -4.25 29.53 8.94
CA THR A 49 -4.89 28.58 9.85
C THR A 49 -5.87 27.66 9.14
N GLU A 50 -6.54 28.17 8.13
CA GLU A 50 -7.49 27.33 7.40
C GLU A 50 -6.78 26.19 6.69
N PHE A 51 -5.62 26.50 6.14
CA PHE A 51 -4.81 25.47 5.51
C PHE A 51 -4.38 24.41 6.51
N ALA A 52 -3.88 24.84 7.66
CA ALA A 52 -3.41 23.91 8.67
C ALA A 52 -4.54 23.04 9.19
N TYR A 53 -5.71 23.63 9.42
CA TYR A 53 -6.85 22.88 9.90
C TYR A 53 -7.31 21.84 8.87
N GLY A 54 -7.39 22.26 7.61
CA GLY A 54 -7.79 21.36 6.54
C GLY A 54 -6.81 20.20 6.35
N GLN A 55 -5.51 20.49 6.49
CA GLN A 55 -4.51 19.47 6.37
C GLN A 55 -4.61 18.45 7.50
N ASP A 56 -4.82 18.92 8.73
CA ASP A 56 -4.98 18.04 9.87
C ASP A 56 -6.16 17.11 9.68
N GLN A 57 -7.28 17.64 9.21
CA GLN A 57 -8.47 16.83 8.94
C GLN A 57 -8.22 15.81 7.87
N TYR A 58 -7.59 16.24 6.78
CA TYR A 58 -7.27 15.35 5.68
C TYR A 58 -6.37 14.21 6.13
N LEU A 59 -5.32 14.51 6.87
CA LEU A 59 -4.37 13.49 7.31
C LEU A 59 -5.01 12.53 8.30
N ALA A 60 -5.88 13.02 9.16
CA ALA A 60 -6.57 12.14 10.11
C ALA A 60 -7.43 11.14 9.38
N VAL A 61 -8.18 11.57 8.37
CA VAL A 61 -9.02 10.69 7.59
C VAL A 61 -8.17 9.72 6.78
N ALA A 62 -7.11 10.22 6.16
CA ALA A 62 -6.25 9.38 5.33
C ALA A 62 -5.58 8.30 6.16
N LYS A 63 -5.13 8.65 7.37
CA LYS A 63 -4.49 7.67 8.25
C LYS A 63 -5.48 6.60 8.72
N ALA A 64 -6.72 7.01 8.99
CA ALA A 64 -7.75 6.06 9.40
C ALA A 64 -8.09 5.09 8.28
N GLU A 65 -8.19 5.60 7.05
CA GLU A 65 -8.45 4.75 5.90
C GLU A 65 -7.30 3.80 5.66
N ALA A 66 -6.08 4.30 5.79
CA ALA A 66 -4.91 3.47 5.60
C ALA A 66 -4.87 2.34 6.62
N ALA A 67 -5.15 2.65 7.89
CA ALA A 67 -5.14 1.65 8.94
C ALA A 67 -6.20 0.57 8.67
N THR A 68 -7.39 0.98 8.26
CA THR A 68 -8.47 0.03 7.97
C THR A 68 -8.10 -0.87 6.79
N SER A 69 -7.59 -0.28 5.72
CA SER A 69 -7.23 -1.04 4.51
C SER A 69 -6.08 -1.99 4.79
N LEU A 70 -5.08 -1.53 5.52
CA LEU A 70 -3.92 -2.36 5.83
C LEU A 70 -4.29 -3.50 6.76
N GLU A 71 -5.14 -3.24 7.74
CA GLU A 71 -5.56 -4.30 8.66
C GLU A 71 -6.38 -5.36 7.93
N ALA A 72 -7.24 -4.94 7.00
CA ALA A 72 -8.00 -5.89 6.21
C ALA A 72 -7.07 -6.76 5.35
N ALA A 73 -6.08 -6.15 4.72
CA ALA A 73 -5.14 -6.90 3.89
C ALA A 73 -4.32 -7.87 4.74
N ARG A 74 -3.84 -7.40 5.90
CA ARG A 74 -3.05 -8.23 6.78
C ARG A 74 -3.86 -9.42 7.28
N ALA A 75 -5.10 -9.18 7.66
CA ALA A 75 -5.96 -10.26 8.13
C ALA A 75 -6.22 -11.30 7.04
N THR A 76 -6.44 -10.84 5.81
CA THR A 76 -6.63 -11.74 4.68
C THR A 76 -5.39 -12.60 4.44
N LEU A 77 -4.22 -11.99 4.50
CA LEU A 77 -2.97 -12.71 4.32
C LEU A 77 -2.73 -13.72 5.43
N GLN A 78 -2.97 -13.31 6.66
CA GLN A 78 -2.75 -14.21 7.80
C GLN A 78 -3.74 -15.37 7.79
N ALA A 79 -4.97 -15.13 7.39
CA ALA A 79 -5.96 -16.20 7.28
C ALA A 79 -5.54 -17.24 6.24
N ALA A 80 -4.74 -16.85 5.27
CA ALA A 80 -4.22 -17.76 4.26
C ALA A 80 -2.89 -18.40 4.69
N GLY A 81 -2.45 -18.16 5.90
CA GLY A 81 -1.20 -18.73 6.41
C GLY A 81 0.05 -18.04 5.93
N VAL A 82 -0.06 -16.80 5.49
CA VAL A 82 1.07 -16.05 4.97
C VAL A 82 1.58 -15.08 6.03
N ASN A 83 2.90 -15.03 6.21
CA ASN A 83 3.51 -14.02 7.06
C ASN A 83 3.27 -12.66 6.45
N ALA A 84 2.64 -11.76 7.20
CA ALA A 84 2.22 -10.49 6.65
C ALA A 84 2.67 -9.32 7.52
N GLY A 85 3.18 -8.28 6.87
CA GLY A 85 3.47 -7.01 7.50
C GLY A 85 2.66 -5.91 6.86
N ALA A 86 2.63 -4.75 7.50
CA ALA A 86 1.89 -3.61 6.99
C ALA A 86 2.65 -2.34 7.32
N LEU A 87 2.73 -1.43 6.35
CA LEU A 87 3.43 -0.17 6.48
C LEU A 87 2.59 0.98 5.95
N VAL A 88 2.60 2.10 6.67
CA VAL A 88 2.08 3.36 6.16
C VAL A 88 3.28 4.24 5.87
N VAL A 89 3.32 4.79 4.68
CA VAL A 89 4.43 5.62 4.25
C VAL A 89 3.89 6.96 3.75
N ASP A 90 4.51 8.06 4.18
CA ASP A 90 4.18 9.37 3.68
C ASP A 90 5.08 9.67 2.49
N GLY A 91 4.50 10.14 1.41
CA GLY A 91 5.29 10.47 0.25
C GLY A 91 4.53 11.28 -0.76
N HIS A 92 5.22 12.23 -1.38
CA HIS A 92 4.61 13.09 -2.38
C HIS A 92 4.33 12.31 -3.67
N SER A 93 5.19 11.38 -4.01
CA SER A 93 5.01 10.53 -5.19
C SER A 93 4.74 9.11 -4.72
N VAL A 94 3.55 8.59 -5.00
CA VAL A 94 3.18 7.23 -4.63
C VAL A 94 4.15 6.24 -5.27
N HIS A 95 4.40 6.45 -6.54
CA HIS A 95 5.27 5.59 -7.33
C HIS A 95 6.68 5.50 -6.73
N ARG A 96 7.27 6.65 -6.43
CA ARG A 96 8.61 6.69 -5.84
C ARG A 96 8.63 6.05 -4.46
N SER A 97 7.60 6.33 -3.66
CA SER A 97 7.53 5.77 -2.31
C SER A 97 7.47 4.25 -2.33
N ILE A 98 6.74 3.69 -3.29
CA ILE A 98 6.68 2.25 -3.44
C ILE A 98 8.05 1.68 -3.77
N LEU A 99 8.75 2.29 -4.71
CA LEU A 99 10.07 1.81 -5.12
C LEU A 99 11.08 1.94 -4.00
N GLU A 100 11.05 3.05 -3.27
CA GLU A 100 11.97 3.25 -2.16
C GLU A 100 11.72 2.24 -1.05
N THR A 101 10.44 1.96 -0.77
CA THR A 101 10.11 1.00 0.25
C THR A 101 10.54 -0.41 -0.16
N ALA A 102 10.31 -0.75 -1.43
CA ALA A 102 10.74 -2.06 -1.94
C ALA A 102 12.23 -2.25 -1.72
N GLN A 103 13.01 -1.21 -1.99
CA GLN A 103 14.44 -1.27 -1.80
C GLN A 103 14.80 -1.39 -0.33
N SER A 104 14.13 -0.62 0.50
CA SER A 104 14.39 -0.58 1.94
C SER A 104 14.14 -1.91 2.62
N ILE A 105 13.09 -2.61 2.24
CA ILE A 105 12.76 -3.90 2.87
C ILE A 105 13.35 -5.09 2.12
N GLY A 106 14.06 -4.84 1.04
CA GLY A 106 14.64 -5.92 0.24
C GLY A 106 13.61 -6.75 -0.50
N ALA A 107 12.57 -6.10 -1.02
CA ALA A 107 11.53 -6.82 -1.75
C ALA A 107 12.06 -7.32 -3.08
N ASP A 108 11.71 -8.56 -3.40
CA ASP A 108 12.09 -9.20 -4.66
C ASP A 108 11.02 -8.99 -5.72
N LEU A 109 9.82 -8.64 -5.30
CA LEU A 109 8.70 -8.57 -6.21
C LEU A 109 7.70 -7.56 -5.69
N ILE A 110 7.09 -6.81 -6.60
CA ILE A 110 5.99 -5.91 -6.29
C ILE A 110 4.78 -6.42 -7.04
N VAL A 111 3.69 -6.70 -6.31
CA VAL A 111 2.44 -7.11 -6.91
C VAL A 111 1.43 -6.01 -6.70
N MET A 112 0.88 -5.45 -7.77
CA MET A 112 -0.06 -4.37 -7.64
C MET A 112 -1.14 -4.46 -8.68
N GLY A 113 -2.26 -3.81 -8.40
CA GLY A 113 -3.38 -3.79 -9.33
C GLY A 113 -3.10 -2.86 -10.50
N SER A 114 -3.65 -3.19 -11.65
CA SER A 114 -3.47 -2.38 -12.84
C SER A 114 -4.45 -1.23 -12.89
N HIS A 115 -5.50 -1.25 -12.06
CA HIS A 115 -6.49 -0.20 -12.01
C HIS A 115 -6.68 0.24 -10.59
N GLY A 116 -5.79 1.01 -10.03
CA GLY A 116 -5.97 1.57 -8.72
C GLY A 116 -6.84 2.81 -8.78
N ARG A 117 -6.82 3.62 -7.73
CA ARG A 117 -7.54 4.85 -7.70
C ARG A 117 -7.18 5.77 -8.84
N ARG A 118 -5.97 5.65 -9.34
CA ARG A 118 -5.52 6.49 -10.40
C ARG A 118 -5.86 5.98 -11.78
N GLY A 119 -6.50 4.83 -11.85
CA GLY A 119 -6.92 4.28 -13.12
C GLY A 119 -5.78 3.93 -14.03
N ILE A 120 -4.73 3.37 -13.49
CA ILE A 120 -3.60 2.95 -14.31
C ILE A 120 -4.03 1.77 -15.13
N GLU A 121 -3.98 1.92 -16.43
CA GLU A 121 -4.55 0.96 -17.25
C GLU A 121 -3.68 -0.17 -17.62
N LYS A 122 -2.45 -0.01 -17.69
CA LYS A 122 -1.61 -1.05 -18.13
C LYS A 122 -0.36 -1.06 -17.47
N LEU A 123 -0.07 -2.17 -16.85
CA LEU A 123 1.22 -2.39 -16.31
C LEU A 123 1.74 -3.54 -17.01
N VAL A 124 2.70 -3.43 -17.63
CA VAL A 124 3.12 -4.56 -18.38
C VAL A 124 4.30 -5.25 -17.82
#